data_f013b453fd9e419d2661102a1b611eb6
#
_entry.id   f013b453fd9e419d2661102a1b611eb6
#
_cell.length_a   1.000
_cell.length_b   1.000
_cell.length_c   1.000
_cell.angle_alpha   90.00
_cell.angle_beta   90.00
_cell.angle_gamma   90.00
#
_symmetry.space_group_name_H-M   'P 1'
#
loop_
_entity.id
_entity.type
_entity.pdbx_description
1 polymer ?
#
loop_
_entity_poly.entity_id
_entity_poly.type
_entity_poly.pdbx_seq_one_letter_code
_entity_poly.pdbx_strand_id
1 'polypeptide(L)'
;MNTIPYIIKLEDIKSVEQELFNINCDKVGVEIMKAKGLFKVVKIPKVKTKVANVIKQTFLAKGAEVAVARGTIDLSIEYTDLLVFATMKQYKVALAQSKIQP
;
A
#
# COMPACT_ATOMS: atom_id res chain seq x y z
N MET A 1 -5.69 -36.53 -2.09
CA MET A 1 -4.83 -35.50 -1.50
C MET A 1 -5.65 -34.24 -1.28
N ASN A 2 -5.66 -33.74 -0.07
CA ASN A 2 -6.45 -32.57 0.28
C ASN A 2 -5.60 -31.32 0.22
N THR A 3 -5.99 -30.40 -0.67
CA THR A 3 -5.36 -29.10 -0.77
C THR A 3 -6.35 -28.06 -0.25
N ILE A 4 -6.20 -27.69 1.01
CA ILE A 4 -7.12 -26.75 1.64
C ILE A 4 -6.38 -25.41 1.82
N PRO A 5 -6.84 -24.35 1.14
CA PRO A 5 -6.24 -23.03 1.33
C PRO A 5 -6.47 -22.53 2.75
N TYR A 6 -5.48 -21.79 3.25
CA TYR A 6 -5.63 -21.12 4.55
C TYR A 6 -4.94 -19.79 4.53
N ILE A 7 -5.42 -18.89 5.40
CA ILE A 7 -4.88 -17.52 5.49
C ILE A 7 -3.69 -17.54 6.43
N ILE A 8 -2.60 -16.90 6.00
CA ILE A 8 -1.43 -16.66 6.85
C ILE A 8 -1.33 -15.18 7.16
N LYS A 9 -0.81 -14.84 8.34
CA LYS A 9 -0.54 -13.46 8.72
C LYS A 9 0.91 -13.15 8.49
N LEU A 10 1.16 -12.12 7.68
CA LEU A 10 2.51 -11.64 7.38
C LEU A 10 2.60 -10.21 7.90
N GLU A 11 3.38 -9.98 8.94
CA GLU A 11 3.41 -8.70 9.64
C GLU A 11 4.62 -7.84 9.30
N ASP A 12 5.68 -8.44 8.73
CA ASP A 12 6.89 -7.72 8.35
C ASP A 12 7.51 -8.35 7.10
N ILE A 13 8.52 -7.66 6.55
CA ILE A 13 9.20 -8.12 5.34
C ILE A 13 9.89 -9.46 5.58
N LYS A 14 10.45 -9.67 6.77
CA LYS A 14 11.17 -10.90 7.09
C LYS A 14 10.22 -12.11 7.07
N SER A 15 9.00 -11.97 7.56
CA SER A 15 8.02 -13.06 7.51
C SER A 15 7.58 -13.36 6.08
N VAL A 16 7.49 -12.35 5.23
CA VAL A 16 7.19 -12.56 3.80
C VAL A 16 8.33 -13.33 3.14
N GLU A 17 9.58 -12.90 3.38
CA GLU A 17 10.77 -13.61 2.86
C GLU A 17 10.76 -15.07 3.28
N GLN A 18 10.50 -15.32 4.56
CA GLN A 18 10.50 -16.68 5.10
C GLN A 18 9.48 -17.57 4.40
N GLU A 19 8.27 -17.07 4.18
CA GLU A 19 7.22 -17.83 3.49
C GLU A 19 7.57 -18.09 2.02
N LEU A 20 8.21 -17.13 1.37
CA LEU A 20 8.66 -17.30 -0.01
C LEU A 20 9.75 -18.37 -0.11
N PHE A 21 10.70 -18.37 0.82
CA PHE A 21 11.73 -19.42 0.87
C PHE A 21 11.12 -20.78 1.23
N ASN A 22 10.11 -20.80 2.09
CA ASN A 22 9.46 -22.06 2.49
C ASN A 22 8.80 -22.78 1.30
N ILE A 23 8.34 -22.06 0.28
CA ILE A 23 7.80 -22.68 -0.93
C ILE A 23 8.85 -22.86 -2.02
N ASN A 24 10.12 -22.68 -1.67
CA ASN A 24 11.27 -22.81 -2.58
C ASN A 24 11.28 -21.78 -3.72
N CYS A 25 10.77 -20.59 -3.45
CA CYS A 25 10.91 -19.47 -4.37
C CYS A 25 12.40 -19.14 -4.51
N ASP A 26 12.85 -18.84 -5.73
CA ASP A 26 14.26 -18.51 -5.94
C ASP A 26 14.60 -17.14 -5.36
N LYS A 27 15.88 -16.93 -5.11
CA LYS A 27 16.36 -15.73 -4.43
C LYS A 27 15.97 -14.43 -5.16
N VAL A 28 16.03 -14.42 -6.48
CA VAL A 28 15.66 -13.25 -7.27
C VAL A 28 14.16 -12.98 -7.12
N GLY A 29 13.34 -14.02 -7.17
CA GLY A 29 11.89 -13.90 -6.98
C GLY A 29 11.54 -13.37 -5.60
N VAL A 30 12.26 -13.82 -4.56
CA VAL A 30 12.04 -13.32 -3.20
C VAL A 30 12.31 -11.81 -3.13
N GLU A 31 13.41 -11.35 -3.70
CA GLU A 31 13.75 -9.93 -3.70
C GLU A 31 12.71 -9.08 -4.44
N ILE A 32 12.16 -9.60 -5.53
CA ILE A 32 11.13 -8.90 -6.31
C ILE A 32 9.79 -8.86 -5.55
N MET A 33 9.41 -9.96 -4.91
CA MET A 33 8.05 -10.16 -4.41
C MET A 33 7.85 -9.75 -2.95
N LYS A 34 8.91 -9.71 -2.14
CA LYS A 34 8.74 -9.53 -0.69
C LYS A 34 7.97 -8.26 -0.31
N ALA A 35 8.23 -7.14 -0.99
CA ALA A 35 7.51 -5.88 -0.70
C ALA A 35 6.08 -5.89 -1.23
N LYS A 36 5.75 -6.81 -2.14
CA LYS A 36 4.39 -6.99 -2.64
C LYS A 36 3.54 -7.87 -1.73
N GLY A 37 4.20 -8.66 -0.87
CA GLY A 37 3.52 -9.57 0.05
C GLY A 37 3.15 -8.96 1.39
N LEU A 38 3.57 -7.74 1.66
CA LEU A 38 3.26 -7.06 2.91
C LEU A 38 2.30 -5.91 2.65
N PHE A 39 1.10 -6.01 3.22
CA PHE A 39 0.04 -5.01 3.10
C PHE A 39 -0.06 -4.23 4.40
N LYS A 40 -0.13 -2.90 4.30
CA LYS A 40 -0.28 -2.03 5.46
C LYS A 40 -1.37 -1.00 5.22
N VAL A 41 -2.11 -0.70 6.28
CA VAL A 41 -3.07 0.41 6.27
C VAL A 41 -2.43 1.58 7.00
N VAL A 42 -2.31 2.71 6.31
CA VAL A 42 -1.71 3.92 6.87
C VAL A 42 -2.79 4.97 7.02
N LYS A 43 -2.91 5.55 8.22
CA LYS A 43 -3.81 6.66 8.46
C LYS A 43 -3.02 7.95 8.43
N ILE A 44 -3.48 8.90 7.60
CA ILE A 44 -2.90 10.25 7.54
C ILE A 44 -3.99 11.22 7.99
N PRO A 45 -3.87 11.81 9.18
CA PRO A 45 -4.92 12.70 9.69
C PRO A 45 -4.77 14.12 9.17
N LYS A 46 -5.89 14.79 9.05
CA LYS A 46 -6.00 16.23 8.81
C LYS A 46 -5.20 16.72 7.61
N VAL A 47 -5.53 16.20 6.45
CA VAL A 47 -4.92 16.57 5.17
C VAL A 47 -5.85 17.53 4.44
N LYS A 48 -5.31 18.57 3.82
CA LYS A 48 -6.12 19.45 2.97
C LYS A 48 -6.71 18.64 1.83
N THR A 49 -7.99 18.88 1.52
CA THR A 49 -8.71 18.06 0.55
C THR A 49 -8.07 18.10 -0.84
N LYS A 50 -7.48 19.22 -1.25
CA LYS A 50 -6.75 19.28 -2.52
C LYS A 50 -5.56 18.32 -2.54
N VAL A 51 -4.83 18.24 -1.45
CA VAL A 51 -3.68 17.33 -1.31
C VAL A 51 -4.17 15.89 -1.22
N ALA A 52 -5.25 15.64 -0.48
CA ALA A 52 -5.84 14.32 -0.34
C ALA A 52 -6.25 13.74 -1.71
N ASN A 53 -6.82 14.56 -2.58
CA ASN A 53 -7.19 14.13 -3.93
C ASN A 53 -5.98 13.73 -4.76
N VAL A 54 -4.85 14.45 -4.63
CA VAL A 54 -3.60 14.10 -5.31
C VAL A 54 -3.07 12.77 -4.79
N ILE A 55 -3.04 12.59 -3.47
CA ILE A 55 -2.60 11.34 -2.85
C ILE A 55 -3.45 10.18 -3.32
N LYS A 56 -4.77 10.35 -3.34
CA LYS A 56 -5.69 9.31 -3.78
C LYS A 56 -5.40 8.89 -5.22
N GLN A 57 -5.25 9.85 -6.13
CA GLN A 57 -4.95 9.55 -7.53
C GLN A 57 -3.59 8.86 -7.70
N THR A 58 -2.60 9.27 -6.91
CA THR A 58 -1.28 8.66 -6.93
C THR A 58 -1.34 7.17 -6.61
N PHE A 59 -2.08 6.81 -5.56
CA PHE A 59 -2.20 5.40 -5.15
C PHE A 59 -3.13 4.60 -6.06
N LEU A 60 -4.23 5.20 -6.52
CA LEU A 60 -5.12 4.53 -7.47
C LEU A 60 -4.39 4.13 -8.76
N ALA A 61 -3.50 4.98 -9.24
CA ALA A 61 -2.69 4.69 -10.43
C ALA A 61 -1.77 3.47 -10.24
N LYS A 62 -1.50 3.09 -9.00
CA LYS A 62 -0.66 1.93 -8.66
C LYS A 62 -1.47 0.69 -8.28
N GLY A 63 -2.79 0.76 -8.42
CA GLY A 63 -3.68 -0.33 -8.06
C GLY A 63 -3.99 -0.43 -6.57
N ALA A 64 -3.61 0.58 -5.79
CA ALA A 64 -3.94 0.67 -4.38
C ALA A 64 -5.25 1.46 -4.19
N GLU A 65 -5.67 1.65 -2.96
CA GLU A 65 -6.89 2.40 -2.65
C GLU A 65 -6.67 3.38 -1.52
N VAL A 66 -7.39 4.48 -1.53
CA VAL A 66 -7.37 5.48 -0.46
C VAL A 66 -8.80 5.87 -0.14
N ALA A 67 -9.16 5.72 1.13
CA ALA A 67 -10.46 6.17 1.63
C ALA A 67 -10.32 7.59 2.16
N VAL A 68 -11.28 8.43 1.81
CA VAL A 68 -11.35 9.84 2.24
C VAL A 68 -12.76 10.15 2.72
N ALA A 69 -12.92 11.26 3.42
CA ALA A 69 -14.23 11.69 3.90
C ALA A 69 -15.11 12.16 2.73
N ARG A 70 -16.41 12.01 2.93
CA ARG A 70 -17.40 12.62 2.03
C ARG A 70 -17.13 14.13 1.95
N GLY A 71 -17.20 14.67 0.74
CA GLY A 71 -16.94 16.10 0.52
C GLY A 71 -15.50 16.39 0.14
N THR A 72 -14.62 15.37 0.07
CA THR A 72 -13.23 15.55 -0.33
C THR A 72 -13.11 15.83 -1.83
N ILE A 73 -13.79 15.04 -2.66
CA ILE A 73 -13.63 15.11 -4.11
C ILE A 73 -14.13 16.45 -4.65
N ASP A 74 -15.26 16.93 -4.16
CA ASP A 74 -15.85 18.21 -4.59
C ASP A 74 -15.33 19.40 -3.79
N LEU A 75 -14.40 19.19 -2.87
CA LEU A 75 -13.77 20.22 -2.04
C LEU A 75 -14.77 20.95 -1.14
N SER A 76 -15.89 20.32 -0.79
CA SER A 76 -16.90 20.93 0.07
C SER A 76 -16.46 20.97 1.54
N ILE A 77 -15.44 20.20 1.91
CA ILE A 77 -14.79 20.29 3.22
C ILE A 77 -13.33 20.67 3.02
N GLU A 78 -12.72 21.29 4.04
CA GLU A 78 -11.36 21.79 3.93
C GLU A 78 -10.32 20.72 4.21
N TYR A 79 -10.59 19.82 5.16
CA TYR A 79 -9.65 18.77 5.60
C TYR A 79 -10.35 17.43 5.65
N THR A 80 -9.56 16.38 5.44
CA THR A 80 -10.01 14.99 5.59
C THR A 80 -8.90 14.16 6.21
N ASP A 81 -9.29 13.11 6.90
CA ASP A 81 -8.35 12.04 7.22
C ASP A 81 -8.31 11.10 6.01
N LEU A 82 -7.19 10.42 5.82
CA LEU A 82 -7.05 9.39 4.79
C LEU A 82 -6.72 8.05 5.42
N LEU A 83 -7.27 6.99 4.83
CA LEU A 83 -6.79 5.63 5.06
C LEU A 83 -6.25 5.10 3.73
N VAL A 84 -4.98 4.74 3.72
CA VAL A 84 -4.32 4.20 2.53
C VAL A 84 -4.23 2.69 2.68
N PHE A 85 -4.68 1.96 1.67
CA PHE A 85 -4.67 0.49 1.62
C PHE A 85 -3.71 0.08 0.51
N ALA A 86 -2.50 -0.33 0.88
CA ALA A 86 -1.47 -0.59 -0.11
C ALA A 86 -0.44 -1.59 0.38
N THR A 87 0.30 -2.18 -0.56
CA THR A 87 1.47 -2.99 -0.26
C THR A 87 2.68 -2.11 -0.01
N MET A 88 3.69 -2.67 0.65
CA MET A 88 4.95 -1.95 0.86
C MET A 88 5.59 -1.52 -0.45
N LYS A 89 5.44 -2.33 -1.51
CA LYS A 89 5.94 -1.96 -2.84
C LYS A 89 5.27 -0.68 -3.34
N GLN A 90 3.95 -0.59 -3.20
CA GLN A 90 3.21 0.61 -3.64
C GLN A 90 3.60 1.85 -2.85
N TYR A 91 3.80 1.72 -1.53
CA TYR A 91 4.30 2.83 -0.72
C TYR A 91 5.70 3.29 -1.16
N LYS A 92 6.61 2.35 -1.41
CA LYS A 92 7.97 2.69 -1.85
C LYS A 92 7.96 3.44 -3.18
N VAL A 93 7.16 2.99 -4.13
CA VAL A 93 7.05 3.65 -5.44
C VAL A 93 6.45 5.05 -5.28
N ALA A 94 5.40 5.19 -4.46
CA ALA A 94 4.77 6.48 -4.22
C ALA A 94 5.75 7.47 -3.56
N LEU A 95 6.52 7.01 -2.57
CA LEU A 95 7.53 7.86 -1.92
C LEU A 95 8.65 8.27 -2.87
N ALA A 96 9.10 7.35 -3.72
CA ALA A 96 10.13 7.66 -4.71
C ALA A 96 9.65 8.74 -5.68
N GLN A 97 8.40 8.66 -6.13
CA GLN A 97 7.82 9.67 -7.01
C GLN A 97 7.69 11.03 -6.34
N SER A 98 7.27 11.06 -5.06
CA SER A 98 7.13 12.34 -4.34
C SER A 98 8.46 13.03 -4.10
N LYS A 99 9.57 12.28 -4.01
CA LYS A 99 10.91 12.83 -3.86
C LYS A 99 11.45 13.43 -5.15
N ILE A 100 10.93 13.02 -6.30
CA ILE A 100 11.37 13.53 -7.60
C ILE A 100 10.76 14.91 -7.85
N GLN A 101 9.65 15.22 -7.22
CA GLN A 101 8.96 16.49 -7.41
C GLN A 101 9.55 17.57 -6.49
N PRO A 102 9.90 18.73 -7.05
CA PRO A 102 10.43 19.83 -6.25
C PRO A 102 9.41 20.41 -5.27
#